data_0f4a05530e34c2967834d2d2d4b5ebb7
#
_entry.id   0f4a05530e34c2967834d2d2d4b5ebb7
#
_cell.length_a   1.000
_cell.length_b   1.000
_cell.length_c   1.000
_cell.angle_alpha   90.00
_cell.angle_beta   90.00
_cell.angle_gamma   90.00
#
_symmetry.space_group_name_H-M   'P 1'
#
loop_
_entity.id
_entity.type
_entity.pdbx_description
1 polymer ?
#
loop_
_entity_poly.entity_id
_entity_poly.type
_entity_poly.pdbx_seq_one_letter_code
_entity_poly.pdbx_strand_id
1 'polypeptide(L)'
;MASRRDELNAYTFARKRMVGAFLQPSGGGNDEDAPRPVRAVLPSFVVAAVAVAGFGMWGVIKPAAPVNWDSGKYIIQAKESTTRYVVLKDPKSGDMVLHQVLNMSSARLVLPAGATVMPVADSVLDKYKNRGATIGIPYAPDRLPKADDAGKAKRWSVCDRPGNAEDAQVAIGQSVFVAAGQESDRLAKPGEKLADGEALFVQEPGQPGSKYLVDANGVRHAVGRAGASDSDQTAMEAALFGGNAKPQQVTAEWLATLENGKAVTFPAIPGYVAGTVTKSSVPISAPAERRVGRVLQFQDRFFVVGVDQLYTVTPFQAELLLNWPGLAAAYDQKAPAPFQLTPADHAALTPKMDTARMAATPDMPTSKIEKAANSGTGSGSRSVICSTFEGIEKNTVKRSVWAGTEYPATVAAGSLSAHVTPGHGLLYRAVDNVGQDSSGSDFLITETGLRYSLPNNNDGPTGSAANPSASAAAAPPGEKTEGNEAQARLGYKDVAPTLVPVAWSKLVPGGGVLNTFAATQPQNA
;
A
#
# COMPACT_ATOMS: atom_id res chain seq x y z
N MET A 1 -11.47 -100.77 35.42
CA MET A 1 -10.79 -99.71 36.17
C MET A 1 -10.23 -98.69 35.20
N ALA A 2 -10.69 -97.44 35.21
CA ALA A 2 -10.16 -96.41 34.34
C ALA A 2 -8.72 -96.09 34.71
N SER A 3 -7.84 -96.07 33.72
CA SER A 3 -6.43 -95.80 33.90
C SER A 3 -6.20 -94.33 34.33
N ARG A 4 -5.23 -94.05 35.19
CA ARG A 4 -4.82 -92.64 35.50
C ARG A 4 -4.58 -91.78 34.27
N ARG A 5 -4.29 -92.39 33.15
CA ARG A 5 -4.13 -91.74 31.86
C ARG A 5 -5.47 -91.26 31.26
N ASP A 6 -6.54 -92.07 31.51
CA ASP A 6 -7.87 -91.75 31.02
C ASP A 6 -8.50 -90.61 31.84
N GLU A 7 -8.24 -90.55 33.14
CA GLU A 7 -8.64 -89.39 33.98
C GLU A 7 -7.93 -88.11 33.57
N LEU A 8 -6.63 -88.18 33.27
CA LEU A 8 -5.86 -87.00 32.84
C LEU A 8 -6.34 -86.53 31.47
N ASN A 9 -6.65 -87.46 30.58
CA ASN A 9 -7.20 -87.15 29.29
C ASN A 9 -8.60 -86.53 29.40
N ALA A 10 -9.46 -87.06 30.23
CA ALA A 10 -10.79 -86.51 30.51
C ALA A 10 -10.72 -85.08 31.12
N TYR A 11 -9.79 -84.90 32.09
CA TYR A 11 -9.59 -83.56 32.68
C TYR A 11 -9.05 -82.57 31.69
N THR A 12 -8.08 -82.92 30.86
CA THR A 12 -7.52 -82.06 29.84
C THR A 12 -8.57 -81.75 28.73
N PHE A 13 -9.42 -82.69 28.37
CA PHE A 13 -10.53 -82.50 27.44
C PHE A 13 -11.57 -81.53 28.04
N ALA A 14 -12.01 -81.73 29.30
CA ALA A 14 -12.98 -80.87 29.95
C ALA A 14 -12.44 -79.41 30.09
N ARG A 15 -11.15 -79.28 30.45
CA ARG A 15 -10.50 -77.96 30.52
C ARG A 15 -10.39 -77.30 29.16
N LYS A 16 -10.06 -78.04 28.10
CA LYS A 16 -10.02 -77.50 26.73
C LYS A 16 -11.43 -77.04 26.25
N ARG A 17 -12.46 -77.77 26.59
CA ARG A 17 -13.84 -77.46 26.25
C ARG A 17 -14.34 -76.23 27.00
N MET A 18 -13.99 -76.05 28.28
CA MET A 18 -14.31 -74.84 29.04
C MET A 18 -13.62 -73.58 28.49
N VAL A 19 -12.34 -73.71 28.15
CA VAL A 19 -11.59 -72.60 27.54
C VAL A 19 -12.11 -72.27 26.13
N GLY A 20 -12.49 -73.27 25.34
CA GLY A 20 -13.09 -73.10 24.04
C GLY A 20 -14.46 -72.40 24.11
N ALA A 21 -15.30 -72.79 25.04
CA ALA A 21 -16.61 -72.15 25.27
C ALA A 21 -16.51 -70.72 25.79
N PHE A 22 -15.43 -70.38 26.50
CA PHE A 22 -15.20 -69.04 26.99
C PHE A 22 -14.62 -68.08 25.90
N LEU A 23 -13.85 -68.63 24.96
CA LEU A 23 -13.23 -67.85 23.88
C LEU A 23 -14.08 -67.75 22.61
N GLN A 24 -15.06 -68.67 22.42
CA GLN A 24 -16.03 -68.62 21.31
C GLN A 24 -17.45 -68.96 21.79
N PRO A 25 -18.20 -68.00 22.31
CA PRO A 25 -19.55 -68.22 22.86
C PRO A 25 -20.62 -68.48 21.79
N SER A 26 -20.34 -68.40 20.49
CA SER A 26 -21.25 -68.74 19.40
C SER A 26 -21.00 -70.20 18.96
N GLY A 27 -21.80 -71.12 19.48
CA GLY A 27 -21.75 -72.54 19.20
C GLY A 27 -21.95 -72.89 17.73
N GLY A 28 -20.96 -73.55 17.16
CA GLY A 28 -21.02 -74.08 15.78
C GLY A 28 -19.66 -74.47 15.20
N GLY A 29 -18.93 -75.32 15.91
CA GLY A 29 -17.71 -75.88 15.34
C GLY A 29 -17.34 -77.19 16.06
N ASN A 30 -16.79 -78.14 15.34
CA ASN A 30 -16.35 -79.43 15.89
C ASN A 30 -15.39 -79.22 17.07
N ASP A 31 -15.65 -79.82 18.18
CA ASP A 31 -14.92 -79.74 19.45
C ASP A 31 -13.42 -80.14 19.38
N GLU A 32 -12.94 -80.64 18.21
CA GLU A 32 -11.55 -81.07 18.00
C GLU A 32 -10.63 -79.93 17.52
N ASP A 33 -11.15 -78.83 17.03
CA ASP A 33 -10.37 -77.71 16.45
C ASP A 33 -10.28 -76.45 17.35
N ALA A 34 -10.29 -76.61 18.66
CA ALA A 34 -10.08 -75.47 19.58
C ALA A 34 -8.69 -74.86 19.34
N PRO A 35 -8.61 -73.59 18.90
CA PRO A 35 -7.33 -72.98 18.58
C PRO A 35 -6.44 -72.94 19.82
N ARG A 36 -5.26 -73.50 19.70
CA ARG A 36 -4.26 -73.47 20.78
C ARG A 36 -3.81 -72.03 20.97
N PRO A 37 -4.17 -71.31 22.07
CA PRO A 37 -3.85 -69.91 22.24
C PRO A 37 -2.33 -69.64 22.21
N VAL A 38 -1.52 -70.66 22.54
CA VAL A 38 -0.05 -70.59 22.47
C VAL A 38 0.47 -70.40 21.04
N ARG A 39 -0.27 -70.84 20.00
CA ARG A 39 0.14 -70.61 18.59
C ARG A 39 -0.05 -69.16 18.12
N ALA A 40 -0.93 -68.38 18.75
CA ALA A 40 -1.14 -66.96 18.43
C ALA A 40 -0.20 -66.03 19.20
N VAL A 41 0.32 -66.45 20.34
CA VAL A 41 1.23 -65.67 21.22
C VAL A 41 2.57 -65.42 20.52
N LEU A 42 3.12 -66.46 19.86
CA LEU A 42 4.42 -66.34 19.20
C LEU A 42 4.40 -65.38 18.01
N PRO A 43 3.40 -65.40 17.08
CA PRO A 43 3.27 -64.38 16.02
C PRO A 43 3.03 -62.96 16.59
N SER A 44 2.25 -62.83 17.67
CA SER A 44 1.99 -61.51 18.26
C SER A 44 3.23 -60.89 18.89
N PHE A 45 4.10 -61.71 19.50
CA PHE A 45 5.40 -61.23 19.98
C PHE A 45 6.32 -60.80 18.83
N VAL A 46 6.32 -61.53 17.71
CA VAL A 46 7.11 -61.13 16.55
C VAL A 46 6.57 -59.82 15.94
N VAL A 47 5.26 -59.65 15.83
CA VAL A 47 4.65 -58.40 15.34
C VAL A 47 4.96 -57.24 16.30
N ALA A 48 4.85 -57.45 17.62
CA ALA A 48 5.21 -56.44 18.60
C ALA A 48 6.71 -56.08 18.53
N ALA A 49 7.60 -57.06 18.40
CA ALA A 49 9.02 -56.81 18.23
C ALA A 49 9.36 -56.06 16.95
N VAL A 50 8.71 -56.40 15.84
CA VAL A 50 8.84 -55.67 14.56
C VAL A 50 8.29 -54.24 14.67
N ALA A 51 7.15 -54.05 15.35
CA ALA A 51 6.60 -52.72 15.59
C ALA A 51 7.55 -51.86 16.46
N VAL A 52 8.05 -52.43 17.56
CA VAL A 52 9.02 -51.76 18.46
C VAL A 52 10.33 -51.47 17.72
N ALA A 53 10.83 -52.41 16.90
CA ALA A 53 12.02 -52.20 16.07
C ALA A 53 11.78 -51.14 15.01
N GLY A 54 10.59 -51.13 14.34
CA GLY A 54 10.20 -50.14 13.36
C GLY A 54 10.07 -48.73 13.96
N PHE A 55 9.38 -48.57 15.07
CA PHE A 55 9.27 -47.28 15.77
C PHE A 55 10.60 -46.87 16.44
N GLY A 56 11.39 -47.83 16.95
CA GLY A 56 12.73 -47.56 17.50
C GLY A 56 13.70 -47.11 16.40
N MET A 57 13.69 -47.77 15.24
CA MET A 57 14.47 -47.34 14.07
C MET A 57 14.04 -45.97 13.55
N TRP A 58 12.72 -45.69 13.53
CA TRP A 58 12.20 -44.36 13.16
C TRP A 58 12.71 -43.24 14.08
N GLY A 59 12.84 -43.50 15.38
CA GLY A 59 13.42 -42.58 16.35
C GLY A 59 14.93 -42.34 16.15
N VAL A 60 15.66 -43.35 15.64
CA VAL A 60 17.10 -43.25 15.33
C VAL A 60 17.35 -42.58 13.98
N ILE A 61 16.42 -42.72 13.00
CA ILE A 61 16.53 -42.14 11.67
C ILE A 61 16.28 -40.62 11.65
N LYS A 62 15.59 -40.05 12.67
CA LYS A 62 15.46 -38.61 12.84
C LYS A 62 16.51 -38.11 13.84
N PRO A 63 17.71 -37.72 13.41
CA PRO A 63 18.74 -37.25 14.31
C PRO A 63 18.25 -35.99 15.02
N ALA A 64 18.62 -35.85 16.29
CA ALA A 64 18.31 -34.69 17.13
C ALA A 64 18.85 -33.39 16.51
N ALA A 65 19.95 -33.47 15.77
CA ALA A 65 20.48 -32.40 14.92
C ALA A 65 21.02 -32.96 13.59
N PRO A 66 20.80 -32.28 12.47
CA PRO A 66 21.45 -32.58 11.19
C PRO A 66 22.97 -32.42 11.27
N VAL A 67 23.70 -33.06 10.36
CA VAL A 67 25.16 -32.93 10.28
C VAL A 67 25.54 -31.49 9.92
N ASN A 68 26.60 -30.94 10.54
CA ASN A 68 27.12 -29.60 10.34
C ASN A 68 26.10 -28.45 10.60
N TRP A 69 25.15 -28.69 11.49
CA TRP A 69 24.17 -27.66 11.86
C TRP A 69 24.82 -26.38 12.44
N ASP A 70 26.00 -26.51 13.06
CA ASP A 70 26.80 -25.45 13.69
C ASP A 70 27.84 -24.80 12.76
N SER A 71 27.77 -25.04 11.45
CA SER A 71 28.76 -24.55 10.46
C SER A 71 28.71 -23.05 10.19
N GLY A 72 27.78 -22.29 10.78
CA GLY A 72 27.62 -20.85 10.52
C GLY A 72 26.91 -20.52 9.20
N LYS A 73 26.23 -21.49 8.57
CA LYS A 73 25.52 -21.32 7.29
C LYS A 73 24.01 -21.40 7.40
N TYR A 74 23.49 -21.75 8.58
CA TYR A 74 22.08 -22.07 8.78
C TYR A 74 21.44 -21.17 9.83
N ILE A 75 20.17 -20.85 9.61
CA ILE A 75 19.29 -20.31 10.64
C ILE A 75 18.77 -21.50 11.44
N ILE A 76 19.19 -21.64 12.66
CA ILE A 76 18.83 -22.75 13.51
C ILE A 76 17.52 -22.42 14.21
N GLN A 77 16.51 -23.29 14.03
CA GLN A 77 15.26 -23.19 14.75
C GLN A 77 15.15 -24.34 15.75
N ALA A 78 15.06 -24.01 17.02
CA ALA A 78 14.80 -24.98 18.08
C ALA A 78 13.44 -25.66 17.83
N LYS A 79 13.38 -27.00 17.94
CA LYS A 79 12.18 -27.78 17.61
C LYS A 79 11.04 -27.56 18.59
N GLU A 80 11.37 -27.49 19.87
CA GLU A 80 10.41 -27.41 20.97
C GLU A 80 10.08 -25.94 21.32
N SER A 81 11.10 -25.11 21.56
CA SER A 81 10.94 -23.69 21.94
C SER A 81 10.68 -22.76 20.77
N THR A 82 10.87 -23.23 19.52
CA THR A 82 10.79 -22.40 18.29
C THR A 82 11.74 -21.20 18.25
N THR A 83 12.62 -21.07 19.24
CA THR A 83 13.63 -20.00 19.33
C THR A 83 14.62 -20.11 18.19
N ARG A 84 15.08 -18.98 17.68
CA ARG A 84 16.04 -18.90 16.57
C ARG A 84 17.44 -18.65 17.09
N TYR A 85 18.39 -19.33 16.47
CA TYR A 85 19.81 -19.19 16.76
C TYR A 85 20.59 -19.09 15.46
N VAL A 86 21.78 -18.51 15.56
CA VAL A 86 22.82 -18.53 14.51
C VAL A 86 24.14 -18.89 15.17
N VAL A 87 25.04 -19.52 14.40
CA VAL A 87 26.41 -19.76 14.86
C VAL A 87 27.32 -18.84 14.08
N LEU A 88 28.01 -17.96 14.77
CA LEU A 88 28.93 -17.00 14.18
C LEU A 88 30.35 -17.27 14.65
N LYS A 89 31.33 -16.95 13.78
CA LYS A 89 32.73 -17.03 14.15
C LYS A 89 33.12 -15.77 14.92
N ASP A 90 33.61 -15.95 16.15
CA ASP A 90 34.13 -14.84 16.95
C ASP A 90 35.40 -14.27 16.30
N PRO A 91 35.46 -12.96 16.00
CA PRO A 91 36.60 -12.34 15.35
C PRO A 91 37.88 -12.38 16.18
N LYS A 92 37.77 -12.49 17.52
CA LYS A 92 38.93 -12.45 18.44
C LYS A 92 39.48 -13.84 18.70
N SER A 93 38.62 -14.81 19.08
CA SER A 93 39.06 -16.17 19.40
C SER A 93 39.11 -17.09 18.17
N GLY A 94 38.34 -16.81 17.15
CA GLY A 94 38.15 -17.68 15.97
C GLY A 94 37.19 -18.84 16.20
N ASP A 95 36.62 -18.95 17.42
CA ASP A 95 35.68 -20.00 17.80
C ASP A 95 34.29 -19.79 17.21
N MET A 96 33.54 -20.88 17.03
CA MET A 96 32.13 -20.81 16.66
C MET A 96 31.28 -20.59 17.92
N VAL A 97 30.47 -19.52 17.92
CA VAL A 97 29.64 -19.08 19.05
C VAL A 97 28.16 -19.10 18.64
N LEU A 98 27.35 -19.73 19.48
CA LEU A 98 25.90 -19.82 19.29
C LEU A 98 25.23 -18.57 19.89
N HIS A 99 24.56 -17.79 19.06
CA HIS A 99 23.81 -16.60 19.44
C HIS A 99 22.31 -16.83 19.24
N GLN A 100 21.51 -16.48 20.24
CA GLN A 100 20.08 -16.34 20.07
C GLN A 100 19.79 -15.09 19.23
N VAL A 101 18.80 -15.15 18.32
CA VAL A 101 18.45 -14.04 17.43
C VAL A 101 17.00 -13.64 17.62
N LEU A 102 16.73 -12.32 17.67
CA LEU A 102 15.42 -11.78 17.97
C LEU A 102 14.35 -12.11 16.90
N ASN A 103 14.75 -12.09 15.63
CA ASN A 103 13.81 -12.26 14.52
C ASN A 103 14.49 -12.84 13.27
N MET A 104 13.67 -13.24 12.29
CA MET A 104 14.14 -13.86 11.05
C MET A 104 14.97 -12.91 10.20
N SER A 105 14.62 -11.61 10.14
CA SER A 105 15.37 -10.60 9.40
C SER A 105 16.80 -10.49 9.90
N SER A 106 16.99 -10.40 11.23
CA SER A 106 18.31 -10.37 11.84
C SER A 106 19.09 -11.65 11.59
N ALA A 107 18.45 -12.81 11.71
CA ALA A 107 19.10 -14.09 11.43
C ALA A 107 19.62 -14.17 9.97
N ARG A 108 18.85 -13.69 9.01
CA ARG A 108 19.27 -13.63 7.59
C ARG A 108 20.41 -12.63 7.36
N LEU A 109 20.33 -11.45 7.98
CA LEU A 109 21.34 -10.40 7.81
C LEU A 109 22.73 -10.78 8.31
N VAL A 110 22.83 -11.56 9.39
CA VAL A 110 24.12 -11.99 9.96
C VAL A 110 24.73 -13.20 9.25
N LEU A 111 23.97 -13.89 8.42
CA LEU A 111 24.39 -15.07 7.68
C LEU A 111 24.64 -14.76 6.19
N PRO A 112 25.40 -15.60 5.46
CA PRO A 112 25.53 -15.47 4.01
C PRO A 112 24.17 -15.53 3.30
N ALA A 113 24.06 -14.87 2.15
CA ALA A 113 22.86 -14.90 1.32
C ALA A 113 22.47 -16.35 0.97
N GLY A 114 21.17 -16.65 1.05
CA GLY A 114 20.65 -17.99 0.79
C GLY A 114 20.64 -18.92 2.01
N ALA A 115 20.98 -18.44 3.21
CA ALA A 115 20.88 -19.23 4.43
C ALA A 115 19.48 -19.84 4.61
N THR A 116 19.43 -21.14 4.89
CA THR A 116 18.18 -21.90 5.08
C THR A 116 17.91 -22.19 6.54
N VAL A 117 16.63 -22.40 6.88
CA VAL A 117 16.22 -22.76 8.24
C VAL A 117 16.46 -24.24 8.47
N MET A 118 17.13 -24.57 9.59
CA MET A 118 17.44 -25.94 9.99
C MET A 118 16.87 -26.23 11.38
N PRO A 119 15.96 -27.19 11.54
CA PRO A 119 15.41 -27.55 12.84
C PRO A 119 16.40 -28.40 13.64
N VAL A 120 16.69 -28.00 14.89
CA VAL A 120 17.59 -28.70 15.84
C VAL A 120 16.84 -28.88 17.15
N ALA A 121 17.02 -30.06 17.82
CA ALA A 121 16.39 -30.31 19.11
C ALA A 121 16.99 -29.40 20.20
N ASP A 122 16.16 -28.89 21.10
CA ASP A 122 16.58 -27.98 22.17
C ASP A 122 17.64 -28.62 23.05
N SER A 123 17.55 -29.95 23.31
CA SER A 123 18.53 -30.73 24.08
C SER A 123 19.95 -30.75 23.46
N VAL A 124 20.09 -30.53 22.17
CA VAL A 124 21.39 -30.39 21.49
C VAL A 124 21.91 -28.95 21.66
N LEU A 125 21.02 -27.97 21.49
CA LEU A 125 21.35 -26.56 21.68
C LEU A 125 21.80 -26.30 23.14
N ASP A 126 21.12 -26.91 24.11
CA ASP A 126 21.45 -26.76 25.54
C ASP A 126 22.84 -27.29 25.92
N LYS A 127 23.34 -28.23 25.17
CA LYS A 127 24.68 -28.80 25.38
C LYS A 127 25.79 -28.02 24.70
N TYR A 128 25.45 -27.02 23.84
CA TYR A 128 26.45 -26.23 23.13
C TYR A 128 27.18 -25.29 24.11
N LYS A 129 28.50 -25.43 24.20
CA LYS A 129 29.29 -24.76 25.25
C LYS A 129 29.51 -23.28 25.02
N ASN A 130 29.80 -22.90 23.74
CA ASN A 130 30.18 -21.54 23.41
C ASN A 130 28.92 -20.72 23.08
N ARG A 131 28.36 -20.03 24.06
CA ARG A 131 27.16 -19.19 23.90
C ARG A 131 27.52 -17.71 23.99
N GLY A 132 26.98 -16.94 23.07
CA GLY A 132 27.10 -15.47 23.02
C GLY A 132 25.83 -14.79 23.52
N ALA A 133 25.89 -13.46 23.57
CA ALA A 133 24.73 -12.61 23.85
C ALA A 133 23.63 -12.79 22.79
N THR A 134 22.40 -12.47 23.16
CA THR A 134 21.30 -12.34 22.20
C THR A 134 21.56 -11.14 21.29
N ILE A 135 21.46 -11.35 19.98
CA ILE A 135 21.71 -10.32 18.96
C ILE A 135 20.46 -10.09 18.12
N GLY A 136 20.45 -8.99 17.39
CA GLY A 136 19.38 -8.70 16.42
C GLY A 136 18.88 -7.27 16.49
N ILE A 137 18.09 -6.89 15.51
CA ILE A 137 17.46 -5.57 15.39
C ILE A 137 16.11 -5.61 16.11
N PRO A 138 15.89 -4.83 17.16
CA PRO A 138 14.60 -4.74 17.80
C PRO A 138 13.50 -4.34 16.80
N TYR A 139 12.34 -4.98 16.93
CA TYR A 139 11.16 -4.71 16.08
C TYR A 139 11.36 -4.93 14.56
N ALA A 140 12.48 -5.53 14.13
CA ALA A 140 12.61 -5.94 12.74
C ALA A 140 11.60 -7.05 12.39
N PRO A 141 11.16 -7.15 11.12
CA PRO A 141 10.10 -8.06 10.75
C PRO A 141 10.53 -9.52 10.88
N ASP A 142 9.68 -10.31 11.48
CA ASP A 142 9.87 -11.76 11.57
C ASP A 142 9.44 -12.47 10.30
N ARG A 143 8.35 -11.98 9.68
CA ARG A 143 7.85 -12.45 8.41
C ARG A 143 8.23 -11.48 7.30
N LEU A 144 9.04 -11.96 6.37
CA LEU A 144 9.44 -11.21 5.19
C LEU A 144 8.48 -11.52 4.02
N PRO A 145 8.09 -10.53 3.20
CA PRO A 145 7.33 -10.78 1.99
C PRO A 145 8.14 -11.65 1.02
N LYS A 146 7.44 -12.43 0.22
CA LYS A 146 8.09 -13.25 -0.81
C LYS A 146 8.74 -12.36 -1.86
N ALA A 147 9.88 -12.80 -2.42
CA ALA A 147 10.65 -12.02 -3.39
C ALA A 147 9.83 -11.64 -4.64
N ASP A 148 9.02 -12.58 -5.15
CA ASP A 148 8.15 -12.38 -6.30
C ASP A 148 6.99 -11.40 -6.03
N ASP A 149 6.58 -11.23 -4.79
CA ASP A 149 5.59 -10.25 -4.36
C ASP A 149 6.23 -8.88 -4.05
N ALA A 150 7.36 -8.88 -3.37
CA ALA A 150 8.07 -7.66 -2.97
C ALA A 150 8.53 -6.81 -4.17
N GLY A 151 8.80 -7.44 -5.32
CA GLY A 151 9.17 -6.75 -6.57
C GLY A 151 7.98 -6.22 -7.39
N LYS A 152 6.74 -6.56 -7.03
CA LYS A 152 5.56 -6.10 -7.76
C LYS A 152 5.09 -4.76 -7.22
N ALA A 153 4.86 -3.80 -8.12
CA ALA A 153 4.28 -2.51 -7.75
C ALA A 153 2.96 -2.70 -6.97
N LYS A 154 2.77 -1.86 -5.97
CA LYS A 154 1.56 -1.77 -5.16
C LYS A 154 0.92 -0.40 -5.35
N ARG A 155 -0.39 -0.33 -5.19
CA ARG A 155 -1.09 0.95 -5.18
C ARG A 155 -1.00 1.56 -3.79
N TRP A 156 -0.52 2.79 -3.72
CA TRP A 156 -0.41 3.52 -2.46
C TRP A 156 -1.52 4.56 -2.38
N SER A 157 -2.16 4.66 -1.23
CA SER A 157 -3.17 5.69 -0.99
C SER A 157 -2.95 6.35 0.35
N VAL A 158 -3.04 7.66 0.38
CA VAL A 158 -3.10 8.46 1.61
C VAL A 158 -4.52 9.00 1.70
N CYS A 159 -5.19 8.65 2.77
CA CYS A 159 -6.61 8.96 2.93
C CYS A 159 -6.82 9.81 4.17
N ASP A 160 -7.56 10.90 4.00
CA ASP A 160 -8.02 11.77 5.08
C ASP A 160 -9.54 11.61 5.25
N ARG A 161 -10.01 11.67 6.48
CA ARG A 161 -11.43 11.75 6.83
C ARG A 161 -11.64 12.80 7.92
N PRO A 162 -12.82 13.43 8.00
CA PRO A 162 -13.18 14.26 9.16
C PRO A 162 -13.06 13.46 10.45
N GLY A 163 -12.56 14.10 11.51
CA GLY A 163 -12.51 13.48 12.83
C GLY A 163 -13.91 13.15 13.34
N ASN A 164 -14.04 12.10 14.15
CA ASN A 164 -15.28 11.75 14.80
C ASN A 164 -15.54 12.74 15.97
N ALA A 165 -16.79 13.08 16.20
CA ALA A 165 -17.19 13.95 17.31
C ALA A 165 -16.82 13.37 18.70
N GLU A 166 -16.56 12.07 18.78
CA GLU A 166 -16.13 11.37 20.00
C GLU A 166 -14.65 11.55 20.31
N ASP A 167 -13.80 11.79 19.29
CA ASP A 167 -12.36 12.07 19.43
C ASP A 167 -12.09 13.56 19.19
N ALA A 168 -12.49 14.40 20.11
CA ALA A 168 -12.31 15.87 20.03
C ALA A 168 -10.82 16.31 19.87
N GLN A 169 -9.86 15.40 19.98
CA GLN A 169 -8.43 15.66 19.82
C GLN A 169 -7.90 15.40 18.42
N VAL A 170 -8.62 14.66 17.56
CA VAL A 170 -8.20 14.36 16.19
C VAL A 170 -9.16 15.04 15.21
N ALA A 171 -8.81 16.25 14.79
CA ALA A 171 -9.62 17.01 13.82
C ALA A 171 -9.71 16.31 12.44
N ILE A 172 -8.67 15.58 12.04
CA ILE A 172 -8.58 14.85 10.77
C ILE A 172 -7.92 13.50 11.04
N GLY A 173 -8.61 12.41 10.68
CA GLY A 173 -8.03 11.07 10.70
C GLY A 173 -7.30 10.78 9.40
N GLN A 174 -5.98 10.55 9.46
CA GLN A 174 -5.18 10.16 8.30
C GLN A 174 -4.75 8.71 8.38
N SER A 175 -4.80 8.00 7.25
CA SER A 175 -4.30 6.62 7.13
C SER A 175 -3.62 6.40 5.78
N VAL A 176 -2.59 5.56 5.78
CA VAL A 176 -1.82 5.18 4.58
C VAL A 176 -2.12 3.72 4.25
N PHE A 177 -2.32 3.42 2.98
CA PHE A 177 -2.62 2.09 2.46
C PHE A 177 -1.60 1.72 1.39
N VAL A 178 -1.03 0.53 1.50
CA VAL A 178 -0.22 -0.12 0.45
C VAL A 178 -0.99 -1.36 0.02
N ALA A 179 -1.80 -1.18 -1.01
CA ALA A 179 -2.84 -2.12 -1.41
C ALA A 179 -2.40 -3.06 -2.52
N ALA A 180 -2.77 -4.33 -2.37
CA ALA A 180 -2.62 -5.38 -3.37
C ALA A 180 -3.93 -6.14 -3.58
N GLY A 181 -4.08 -6.89 -4.68
CA GLY A 181 -5.26 -7.71 -4.95
C GLY A 181 -6.57 -6.93 -4.84
N GLN A 182 -7.55 -7.50 -4.17
CA GLN A 182 -8.90 -6.93 -4.04
C GLN A 182 -8.94 -5.53 -3.41
N GLU A 183 -8.04 -5.23 -2.46
CA GLU A 183 -7.97 -3.89 -1.86
C GLU A 183 -7.49 -2.85 -2.88
N SER A 184 -6.53 -3.24 -3.74
CA SER A 184 -6.09 -2.41 -4.86
C SER A 184 -7.21 -2.19 -5.88
N ASP A 185 -8.01 -3.23 -6.17
CA ASP A 185 -9.14 -3.14 -7.10
C ASP A 185 -10.24 -2.21 -6.58
N ARG A 186 -10.47 -2.19 -5.27
CA ARG A 186 -11.42 -1.25 -4.66
C ARG A 186 -11.05 0.21 -4.92
N LEU A 187 -9.77 0.56 -4.85
CA LEU A 187 -9.28 1.91 -5.15
C LEU A 187 -9.45 2.33 -6.61
N ALA A 188 -9.63 1.35 -7.51
CA ALA A 188 -9.89 1.59 -8.94
C ALA A 188 -11.38 1.52 -9.29
N LYS A 189 -12.26 1.20 -8.32
CA LYS A 189 -13.67 0.93 -8.56
C LYS A 189 -14.40 2.17 -9.09
N PRO A 190 -15.13 2.05 -10.22
CA PRO A 190 -15.98 3.12 -10.74
C PRO A 190 -17.00 3.57 -9.70
N GLY A 191 -17.21 4.90 -9.60
CA GLY A 191 -18.14 5.51 -8.65
C GLY A 191 -17.53 5.87 -7.29
N GLU A 192 -16.39 5.25 -6.92
CA GLU A 192 -15.57 5.64 -5.78
C GLU A 192 -14.29 6.35 -6.23
N LYS A 193 -13.61 5.86 -7.27
CA LYS A 193 -12.57 6.62 -8.00
C LYS A 193 -13.25 7.78 -8.72
N LEU A 194 -12.72 8.99 -8.58
CA LEU A 194 -13.26 10.17 -9.25
C LEU A 194 -13.23 9.97 -10.76
N ALA A 195 -14.37 10.30 -11.39
CA ALA A 195 -14.52 10.36 -12.83
C ALA A 195 -14.21 11.78 -13.37
N ASP A 196 -14.08 11.91 -14.68
CA ASP A 196 -14.03 13.21 -15.32
C ASP A 196 -15.32 14.01 -15.03
N GLY A 197 -15.18 15.31 -14.71
CA GLY A 197 -16.27 16.15 -14.23
C GLY A 197 -16.59 16.07 -12.74
N GLU A 198 -15.94 15.14 -11.99
CA GLU A 198 -15.95 15.15 -10.53
C GLU A 198 -14.68 15.81 -9.99
N ALA A 199 -14.79 16.48 -8.85
CA ALA A 199 -13.66 17.07 -8.15
C ALA A 199 -13.86 16.99 -6.63
N LEU A 200 -12.81 17.24 -5.86
CA LEU A 200 -12.93 17.47 -4.43
C LEU A 200 -12.84 18.97 -4.13
N PHE A 201 -13.58 19.40 -3.14
CA PHE A 201 -13.43 20.73 -2.54
C PHE A 201 -12.80 20.58 -1.16
N VAL A 202 -11.56 21.03 -1.04
CA VAL A 202 -10.76 20.85 0.19
C VAL A 202 -10.13 22.15 0.65
N GLN A 203 -9.77 22.20 1.94
CA GLN A 203 -9.13 23.34 2.56
C GLN A 203 -7.92 22.91 3.37
N GLU A 204 -6.83 23.66 3.21
CA GLU A 204 -5.62 23.52 4.00
C GLU A 204 -5.88 23.87 5.48
N PRO A 205 -5.19 23.23 6.45
CA PRO A 205 -5.29 23.59 7.85
C PRO A 205 -4.80 25.04 8.09
N GLY A 206 -5.42 25.71 9.02
CA GLY A 206 -5.07 27.09 9.39
C GLY A 206 -6.21 28.08 9.15
N GLN A 207 -6.00 29.35 9.50
CA GLN A 207 -7.02 30.39 9.31
C GLN A 207 -6.36 31.68 8.78
N PRO A 208 -6.79 32.16 7.59
CA PRO A 208 -7.63 31.49 6.62
C PRO A 208 -6.83 30.47 5.82
N GLY A 209 -7.23 29.19 5.84
CA GLY A 209 -6.61 28.15 5.01
C GLY A 209 -6.94 28.31 3.52
N SER A 210 -5.96 28.04 2.67
CA SER A 210 -6.16 28.04 1.22
C SER A 210 -7.16 26.96 0.81
N LYS A 211 -8.06 27.28 -0.11
CA LYS A 211 -9.05 26.35 -0.65
C LYS A 211 -8.58 25.82 -2.02
N TYR A 212 -8.86 24.56 -2.26
CA TYR A 212 -8.43 23.88 -3.50
C TYR A 212 -9.57 23.09 -4.13
N LEU A 213 -9.56 23.12 -5.44
CA LEU A 213 -10.20 22.11 -6.28
C LEU A 213 -9.16 21.04 -6.57
N VAL A 214 -9.49 19.77 -6.31
CA VAL A 214 -8.65 18.62 -6.68
C VAL A 214 -9.38 17.82 -7.74
N ASP A 215 -8.76 17.65 -8.90
CA ASP A 215 -9.34 16.91 -10.02
C ASP A 215 -9.13 15.38 -9.90
N ALA A 216 -9.72 14.63 -10.82
CA ALA A 216 -9.62 13.16 -10.84
C ALA A 216 -8.18 12.63 -11.06
N ASN A 217 -7.29 13.46 -11.62
CA ASN A 217 -5.89 13.11 -11.89
C ASN A 217 -4.95 13.40 -10.71
N GLY A 218 -5.49 13.94 -9.62
CA GLY A 218 -4.70 14.29 -8.44
C GLY A 218 -3.92 15.60 -8.61
N VAL A 219 -4.43 16.51 -9.43
CA VAL A 219 -3.91 17.88 -9.53
C VAL A 219 -4.73 18.79 -8.64
N ARG A 220 -4.07 19.53 -7.76
CA ARG A 220 -4.70 20.54 -6.89
C ARG A 220 -4.58 21.92 -7.49
N HIS A 221 -5.70 22.60 -7.61
CA HIS A 221 -5.81 23.98 -8.11
C HIS A 221 -6.28 24.88 -6.99
N ALA A 222 -5.50 25.89 -6.62
CA ALA A 222 -5.98 26.91 -5.68
C ALA A 222 -7.22 27.61 -6.25
N VAL A 223 -8.27 27.74 -5.45
CA VAL A 223 -9.51 28.42 -5.85
C VAL A 223 -9.39 29.90 -5.53
N GLY A 224 -9.42 30.71 -6.59
CA GLY A 224 -9.25 32.13 -6.49
C GLY A 224 -7.79 32.58 -6.57
N ARG A 225 -7.60 33.87 -6.44
CA ARG A 225 -6.30 34.54 -6.52
C ARG A 225 -6.10 35.35 -5.27
N ALA A 226 -4.89 35.43 -4.77
CA ALA A 226 -4.53 36.33 -3.68
C ALA A 226 -4.94 37.77 -4.04
N GLY A 227 -5.73 38.41 -3.15
CA GLY A 227 -6.26 39.76 -3.36
C GLY A 227 -7.53 39.85 -4.25
N ALA A 228 -8.18 38.70 -4.59
CA ALA A 228 -9.51 38.73 -5.17
C ALA A 228 -10.53 39.32 -4.17
N SER A 229 -11.60 39.94 -4.67
CA SER A 229 -12.67 40.43 -3.82
C SER A 229 -13.44 39.24 -3.20
N ASP A 230 -14.02 39.43 -2.03
CA ASP A 230 -14.86 38.38 -1.39
C ASP A 230 -16.02 37.94 -2.28
N SER A 231 -16.58 38.88 -3.06
CA SER A 231 -17.66 38.58 -4.03
C SER A 231 -17.19 37.67 -5.15
N ASP A 232 -16.00 37.93 -5.73
CA ASP A 232 -15.42 37.09 -6.77
C ASP A 232 -15.06 35.71 -6.23
N GLN A 233 -14.49 35.66 -5.02
CA GLN A 233 -14.18 34.39 -4.37
C GLN A 233 -15.43 33.55 -4.13
N THR A 234 -16.49 34.17 -3.58
CA THR A 234 -17.78 33.50 -3.31
C THR A 234 -18.45 33.03 -4.62
N ALA A 235 -18.43 33.88 -5.65
CA ALA A 235 -18.98 33.54 -6.95
C ALA A 235 -18.22 32.37 -7.62
N MET A 236 -16.90 32.34 -7.48
CA MET A 236 -16.07 31.25 -8.01
C MET A 236 -16.34 29.94 -7.29
N GLU A 237 -16.39 29.95 -5.96
CA GLU A 237 -16.73 28.77 -5.18
C GLU A 237 -18.14 28.26 -5.53
N ALA A 238 -19.10 29.16 -5.69
CA ALA A 238 -20.46 28.81 -6.10
C ALA A 238 -20.52 28.23 -7.52
N ALA A 239 -19.72 28.75 -8.45
CA ALA A 239 -19.61 28.24 -9.80
C ALA A 239 -19.03 26.82 -9.87
N LEU A 240 -18.01 26.55 -9.06
CA LEU A 240 -17.31 25.27 -9.06
C LEU A 240 -18.03 24.18 -8.26
N PHE A 241 -18.63 24.53 -7.12
CA PHE A 241 -19.09 23.55 -6.14
C PHE A 241 -20.55 23.72 -5.72
N GLY A 242 -21.20 24.77 -6.19
CA GLY A 242 -22.55 25.17 -5.75
C GLY A 242 -22.53 26.07 -4.51
N GLY A 243 -23.56 26.92 -4.37
CA GLY A 243 -23.61 28.00 -3.37
C GLY A 243 -23.57 27.58 -1.90
N ASN A 244 -23.82 26.30 -1.59
CA ASN A 244 -23.84 25.78 -0.22
C ASN A 244 -22.70 24.81 0.09
N ALA A 245 -21.78 24.58 -0.87
CA ALA A 245 -20.68 23.65 -0.68
C ALA A 245 -19.68 24.18 0.36
N LYS A 246 -19.25 23.30 1.27
CA LYS A 246 -18.21 23.62 2.25
C LYS A 246 -16.97 22.79 1.96
N PRO A 247 -15.77 23.39 2.02
CA PRO A 247 -14.55 22.64 1.85
C PRO A 247 -14.32 21.68 3.01
N GLN A 248 -13.86 20.48 2.70
CA GLN A 248 -13.39 19.54 3.70
C GLN A 248 -11.96 19.90 4.11
N GLN A 249 -11.69 19.96 5.40
CA GLN A 249 -10.32 20.14 5.90
C GLN A 249 -9.52 18.86 5.65
N VAL A 250 -8.28 19.01 5.21
CA VAL A 250 -7.31 17.95 4.92
C VAL A 250 -5.96 18.26 5.54
N THR A 251 -5.11 17.25 5.70
CA THR A 251 -3.75 17.43 6.23
C THR A 251 -2.83 18.06 5.18
N ALA A 252 -1.78 18.74 5.62
CA ALA A 252 -0.74 19.27 4.74
C ALA A 252 -0.01 18.13 4.02
N GLU A 253 0.16 17.00 4.69
CA GLU A 253 0.78 15.78 4.19
C GLU A 253 -0.04 15.19 3.03
N TRP A 254 -1.35 15.14 3.16
CA TRP A 254 -2.23 14.70 2.07
C TRP A 254 -2.09 15.62 0.86
N LEU A 255 -2.13 16.94 1.08
CA LEU A 255 -1.93 17.92 0.00
C LEU A 255 -0.56 17.80 -0.68
N ALA A 256 0.48 17.42 0.05
CA ALA A 256 1.83 17.22 -0.50
C ALA A 256 1.94 16.02 -1.45
N THR A 257 0.99 15.10 -1.44
CA THR A 257 0.94 13.97 -2.39
C THR A 257 0.36 14.34 -3.75
N LEU A 258 -0.32 15.49 -3.84
CA LEU A 258 -0.96 15.98 -5.06
C LEU A 258 0.02 16.80 -5.91
N GLU A 259 -0.28 16.91 -7.19
CA GLU A 259 0.44 17.79 -8.10
C GLU A 259 -0.10 19.22 -8.01
N ASN A 260 0.78 20.22 -8.09
CA ASN A 260 0.37 21.61 -8.11
C ASN A 260 -0.03 22.03 -9.52
N GLY A 261 -1.31 22.29 -9.72
CA GLY A 261 -1.84 22.94 -10.90
C GLY A 261 -1.87 24.46 -10.77
N LYS A 262 -2.25 25.13 -11.84
CA LYS A 262 -2.48 26.58 -11.83
C LYS A 262 -3.74 26.91 -11.05
N ALA A 263 -3.74 28.07 -10.39
CA ALA A 263 -4.92 28.55 -9.67
C ALA A 263 -6.10 28.75 -10.63
N VAL A 264 -7.29 28.34 -10.19
CA VAL A 264 -8.54 28.64 -10.88
C VAL A 264 -8.88 30.09 -10.66
N THR A 265 -8.97 30.84 -11.75
CA THR A 265 -9.36 32.25 -11.75
C THR A 265 -10.38 32.49 -12.87
N PHE A 266 -11.17 33.54 -12.76
CA PHE A 266 -12.02 33.93 -13.89
C PHE A 266 -11.17 34.23 -15.11
N PRO A 267 -11.51 33.65 -16.28
CA PRO A 267 -10.74 33.87 -17.50
C PRO A 267 -10.72 35.32 -17.91
N ALA A 268 -9.53 35.85 -18.19
CA ALA A 268 -9.38 37.21 -18.70
C ALA A 268 -9.80 37.25 -20.19
N ILE A 269 -10.74 38.13 -20.54
CA ILE A 269 -11.18 38.33 -21.93
C ILE A 269 -10.39 39.50 -22.51
N PRO A 270 -9.64 39.31 -23.62
CA PRO A 270 -8.86 40.39 -24.21
C PRO A 270 -9.74 41.58 -24.59
N GLY A 271 -9.35 42.77 -24.15
CA GLY A 271 -10.09 44.01 -24.42
C GLY A 271 -11.38 44.21 -23.60
N TYR A 272 -11.63 43.37 -22.59
CA TYR A 272 -12.75 43.52 -21.67
C TYR A 272 -12.29 44.11 -20.31
N VAL A 273 -13.07 45.09 -19.85
CA VAL A 273 -12.92 45.62 -18.47
C VAL A 273 -14.16 45.23 -17.68
N ALA A 274 -13.95 44.57 -16.54
CA ALA A 274 -15.05 44.09 -15.67
C ALA A 274 -16.02 45.22 -15.30
N GLY A 275 -17.32 44.91 -15.39
CA GLY A 275 -18.38 45.87 -15.06
C GLY A 275 -18.70 46.88 -16.17
N THR A 276 -18.04 46.83 -17.35
CA THR A 276 -18.30 47.73 -18.48
C THR A 276 -19.07 47.02 -19.60
N VAL A 277 -19.72 47.81 -20.43
CA VAL A 277 -20.35 47.33 -21.67
C VAL A 277 -19.49 47.75 -22.87
N THR A 278 -18.78 46.79 -23.47
CA THR A 278 -17.96 47.01 -24.65
C THR A 278 -18.63 46.36 -25.85
N LYS A 279 -18.84 47.12 -26.91
CA LYS A 279 -19.38 46.60 -28.17
C LYS A 279 -18.34 45.76 -28.91
N SER A 280 -18.79 44.68 -29.53
CA SER A 280 -17.98 43.83 -30.39
C SER A 280 -18.27 44.15 -31.87
N SER A 281 -17.23 44.09 -32.70
CA SER A 281 -17.36 44.18 -34.17
C SER A 281 -17.69 42.81 -34.81
N VAL A 282 -17.76 41.75 -34.05
CA VAL A 282 -18.11 40.40 -34.54
C VAL A 282 -19.56 40.42 -35.07
N PRO A 283 -19.81 39.96 -36.31
CA PRO A 283 -21.12 40.07 -36.97
C PRO A 283 -22.11 38.98 -36.52
N ILE A 284 -22.39 38.92 -35.20
CA ILE A 284 -23.39 38.01 -34.63
C ILE A 284 -24.77 38.43 -35.15
N SER A 285 -25.62 37.47 -35.56
CA SER A 285 -26.96 37.76 -36.11
C SER A 285 -27.84 38.52 -35.12
N ALA A 286 -27.78 38.17 -33.83
CA ALA A 286 -28.49 38.86 -32.75
C ALA A 286 -27.72 40.08 -32.26
N PRO A 287 -28.20 41.34 -32.48
CA PRO A 287 -27.48 42.55 -32.07
C PRO A 287 -27.21 42.66 -30.57
N ALA A 288 -28.07 42.12 -29.73
CA ALA A 288 -27.92 42.11 -28.28
C ALA A 288 -26.68 41.28 -27.82
N GLU A 289 -26.26 40.33 -28.63
CA GLU A 289 -25.12 39.46 -28.35
C GLU A 289 -23.79 40.05 -28.84
N ARG A 290 -23.80 41.18 -29.56
CA ARG A 290 -22.58 41.89 -30.04
C ARG A 290 -21.92 42.70 -28.93
N ARG A 291 -21.67 42.03 -27.80
CA ARG A 291 -20.97 42.62 -26.63
C ARG A 291 -19.83 41.71 -26.21
N VAL A 292 -18.71 42.32 -25.89
CA VAL A 292 -17.55 41.60 -25.35
C VAL A 292 -17.96 40.92 -24.03
N GLY A 293 -17.60 39.67 -23.88
CA GLY A 293 -17.94 38.87 -22.68
C GLY A 293 -19.20 38.02 -22.81
N ARG A 294 -19.99 38.17 -23.90
CA ARG A 294 -21.11 37.26 -24.15
C ARG A 294 -20.58 35.86 -24.48
N VAL A 295 -21.16 34.83 -23.88
CA VAL A 295 -20.85 33.43 -24.17
C VAL A 295 -21.80 32.89 -25.21
N LEU A 296 -21.26 32.28 -26.24
CA LEU A 296 -21.99 31.63 -27.32
C LEU A 296 -21.76 30.12 -27.24
N GLN A 297 -22.76 29.34 -27.67
CA GLN A 297 -22.65 27.88 -27.71
C GLN A 297 -23.11 27.36 -29.08
N PHE A 298 -22.34 26.42 -29.64
CA PHE A 298 -22.74 25.61 -30.78
C PHE A 298 -22.43 24.14 -30.49
N GLN A 299 -23.47 23.34 -30.36
CA GLN A 299 -23.35 21.97 -29.88
C GLN A 299 -22.60 21.94 -28.51
N ASP A 300 -21.53 21.17 -28.41
CA ASP A 300 -20.72 21.05 -27.19
C ASP A 300 -19.55 22.06 -27.11
N ARG A 301 -19.49 22.99 -28.06
CA ARG A 301 -18.42 24.00 -28.15
C ARG A 301 -18.88 25.34 -27.64
N PHE A 302 -18.04 25.98 -26.82
CA PHE A 302 -18.29 27.30 -26.28
C PHE A 302 -17.31 28.32 -26.85
N PHE A 303 -17.80 29.56 -27.00
CA PHE A 303 -17.04 30.70 -27.46
C PHE A 303 -17.36 31.89 -26.57
N VAL A 304 -16.39 32.77 -26.36
CA VAL A 304 -16.63 34.06 -25.73
C VAL A 304 -16.36 35.16 -26.75
N VAL A 305 -17.24 36.16 -26.78
CA VAL A 305 -17.16 37.31 -27.69
C VAL A 305 -16.05 38.23 -27.23
N GLY A 306 -15.05 38.45 -28.07
CA GLY A 306 -14.02 39.48 -27.92
C GLY A 306 -14.39 40.77 -28.67
N VAL A 307 -13.43 41.69 -28.79
CA VAL A 307 -13.65 42.99 -29.46
C VAL A 307 -13.96 42.81 -30.96
N ASP A 308 -13.17 41.97 -31.64
CA ASP A 308 -13.20 41.76 -33.10
C ASP A 308 -13.17 40.28 -33.52
N GLN A 309 -13.13 39.38 -32.57
CA GLN A 309 -13.05 37.93 -32.78
C GLN A 309 -13.76 37.13 -31.68
N LEU A 310 -13.95 35.83 -31.91
CA LEU A 310 -14.48 34.89 -30.96
C LEU A 310 -13.33 34.02 -30.42
N TYR A 311 -13.23 33.89 -29.10
CA TYR A 311 -12.28 32.99 -28.47
C TYR A 311 -12.96 31.68 -28.13
N THR A 312 -12.37 30.55 -28.52
CA THR A 312 -12.84 29.24 -28.09
C THR A 312 -12.49 29.02 -26.61
N VAL A 313 -13.47 28.62 -25.81
CA VAL A 313 -13.30 28.32 -24.40
C VAL A 313 -13.72 26.88 -24.10
N THR A 314 -13.14 26.31 -23.07
CA THR A 314 -13.57 24.98 -22.58
C THR A 314 -14.92 25.08 -21.87
N PRO A 315 -15.68 23.98 -21.72
CA PRO A 315 -16.89 23.95 -20.89
C PRO A 315 -16.63 24.45 -19.45
N PHE A 316 -15.47 24.13 -18.87
CA PHE A 316 -15.05 24.63 -17.56
C PHE A 316 -14.90 26.17 -17.56
N GLN A 317 -14.21 26.72 -18.54
CA GLN A 317 -14.03 28.17 -18.66
C GLN A 317 -15.35 28.89 -18.91
N ALA A 318 -16.23 28.30 -19.73
CA ALA A 318 -17.57 28.85 -19.99
C ALA A 318 -18.41 28.95 -18.70
N GLU A 319 -18.38 27.92 -17.87
CA GLU A 319 -19.06 27.93 -16.56
C GLU A 319 -18.53 29.04 -15.64
N LEU A 320 -17.22 29.20 -15.57
CA LEU A 320 -16.62 30.29 -14.79
C LEU A 320 -17.05 31.66 -15.31
N LEU A 321 -17.03 31.88 -16.64
CA LEU A 321 -17.44 33.14 -17.24
C LEU A 321 -18.91 33.46 -16.96
N LEU A 322 -19.81 32.49 -17.10
CA LEU A 322 -21.24 32.66 -16.84
C LEU A 322 -21.57 33.00 -15.40
N ASN A 323 -20.69 32.64 -14.47
CA ASN A 323 -20.84 32.94 -13.05
C ASN A 323 -19.98 34.12 -12.58
N TRP A 324 -19.23 34.76 -13.48
CA TRP A 324 -18.36 35.88 -13.08
C TRP A 324 -19.16 37.15 -12.87
N PRO A 325 -19.19 37.76 -11.65
CA PRO A 325 -19.88 39.03 -11.41
C PRO A 325 -19.42 40.16 -12.31
N GLY A 326 -18.14 40.15 -12.73
CA GLY A 326 -17.58 41.12 -13.66
C GLY A 326 -18.23 41.16 -15.01
N LEU A 327 -18.98 40.13 -15.44
CA LEU A 327 -19.72 40.09 -16.69
C LEU A 327 -21.18 40.58 -16.62
N ALA A 328 -21.71 40.89 -15.42
CA ALA A 328 -23.12 41.28 -15.24
C ALA A 328 -23.56 42.43 -16.15
N ALA A 329 -22.70 43.43 -16.39
CA ALA A 329 -22.97 44.52 -17.28
C ALA A 329 -23.15 44.08 -18.74
N ALA A 330 -22.39 43.10 -19.23
CA ALA A 330 -22.54 42.56 -20.58
C ALA A 330 -23.87 41.82 -20.75
N TYR A 331 -24.53 41.40 -19.67
CA TYR A 331 -25.82 40.72 -19.65
C TYR A 331 -26.99 41.55 -19.16
N ASP A 332 -26.87 42.88 -19.18
CA ASP A 332 -27.91 43.83 -18.72
C ASP A 332 -28.39 43.53 -17.27
N GLN A 333 -27.50 43.11 -16.40
CA GLN A 333 -27.75 42.69 -15.00
C GLN A 333 -28.71 41.47 -14.91
N LYS A 334 -28.92 40.72 -15.98
CA LYS A 334 -29.67 39.46 -16.00
C LYS A 334 -28.73 38.31 -15.75
N ALA A 335 -29.27 37.18 -15.32
CA ALA A 335 -28.50 35.93 -15.16
C ALA A 335 -27.81 35.57 -16.50
N PRO A 336 -26.49 35.43 -16.53
CA PRO A 336 -25.78 35.05 -17.74
C PRO A 336 -26.20 33.65 -18.22
N ALA A 337 -26.43 33.50 -19.50
CA ALA A 337 -26.71 32.24 -20.17
C ALA A 337 -26.03 32.22 -21.53
N PRO A 338 -25.58 31.04 -22.02
CA PRO A 338 -24.98 30.97 -23.36
C PRO A 338 -26.03 31.17 -24.43
N PHE A 339 -25.71 32.00 -25.44
CA PHE A 339 -26.54 32.16 -26.63
C PHE A 339 -26.31 31.00 -27.60
N GLN A 340 -27.38 30.31 -27.97
CA GLN A 340 -27.31 29.18 -28.91
C GLN A 340 -27.16 29.65 -30.34
N LEU A 341 -26.05 29.29 -30.98
CA LEU A 341 -25.81 29.58 -32.39
C LEU A 341 -26.57 28.58 -33.28
N THR A 342 -27.20 29.10 -34.33
CA THR A 342 -27.71 28.26 -35.42
C THR A 342 -26.53 27.75 -36.27
N PRO A 343 -26.70 26.68 -37.08
CA PRO A 343 -25.66 26.25 -38.02
C PRO A 343 -25.25 27.35 -39.01
N ALA A 344 -26.18 28.21 -39.43
CA ALA A 344 -25.92 29.33 -40.30
C ALA A 344 -25.06 30.40 -39.59
N ASP A 345 -25.39 30.75 -38.35
CA ASP A 345 -24.59 31.69 -37.56
C ASP A 345 -23.17 31.17 -37.35
N HIS A 346 -23.03 29.90 -36.97
CA HIS A 346 -21.72 29.29 -36.78
C HIS A 346 -20.87 29.33 -38.04
N ALA A 347 -21.43 28.98 -39.21
CA ALA A 347 -20.74 29.05 -40.50
C ALA A 347 -20.29 30.48 -40.85
N ALA A 348 -21.17 31.48 -40.63
CA ALA A 348 -20.86 32.89 -40.86
C ALA A 348 -19.77 33.44 -39.92
N LEU A 349 -19.69 32.93 -38.69
CA LEU A 349 -18.75 33.38 -37.68
C LEU A 349 -17.40 32.61 -37.71
N THR A 350 -17.32 31.50 -38.44
CA THR A 350 -16.09 30.68 -38.53
C THR A 350 -14.83 31.49 -38.89
N PRO A 351 -14.88 32.49 -39.84
CA PRO A 351 -13.70 33.29 -40.14
C PRO A 351 -13.24 34.22 -39.01
N LYS A 352 -14.09 34.45 -38.01
CA LYS A 352 -13.81 35.28 -36.81
C LYS A 352 -13.47 34.45 -35.60
N MET A 353 -13.50 33.13 -35.69
CA MET A 353 -13.13 32.24 -34.62
C MET A 353 -11.62 32.12 -34.54
N ASP A 354 -11.06 32.57 -33.43
CA ASP A 354 -9.67 32.30 -33.13
C ASP A 354 -9.52 30.80 -32.76
N THR A 355 -8.65 30.12 -33.48
CA THR A 355 -8.25 28.73 -33.16
C THR A 355 -7.30 28.68 -31.97
N ALA A 356 -6.65 29.81 -31.64
CA ALA A 356 -5.93 29.93 -30.39
C ALA A 356 -6.94 29.99 -29.25
N ARG A 357 -6.91 29.01 -28.38
CA ARG A 357 -7.70 29.01 -27.15
C ARG A 357 -7.32 30.22 -26.31
N MET A 358 -8.32 30.93 -25.81
CA MET A 358 -8.12 31.96 -24.82
C MET A 358 -7.32 31.33 -23.66
N ALA A 359 -6.07 31.79 -23.51
CA ALA A 359 -5.06 31.33 -22.55
C ALA A 359 -5.46 30.06 -21.75
N ALA A 360 -5.70 28.96 -22.46
CA ALA A 360 -5.96 27.68 -21.84
C ALA A 360 -4.68 27.29 -21.11
N THR A 361 -4.74 27.35 -19.82
CA THR A 361 -3.68 26.77 -19.01
C THR A 361 -3.79 25.28 -19.17
N PRO A 362 -2.74 24.58 -19.69
CA PRO A 362 -2.79 23.16 -19.99
C PRO A 362 -3.17 22.29 -18.78
N ASP A 363 -2.97 22.83 -17.60
CA ASP A 363 -3.13 22.15 -16.32
C ASP A 363 -4.47 22.42 -15.62
N MET A 364 -5.43 23.10 -16.29
CA MET A 364 -6.78 23.31 -15.75
C MET A 364 -7.72 22.22 -16.22
N PRO A 365 -8.76 21.87 -15.43
CA PRO A 365 -9.83 21.01 -15.89
C PRO A 365 -10.42 21.53 -17.21
N THR A 366 -10.77 20.64 -18.12
CA THR A 366 -11.39 21.00 -19.39
C THR A 366 -12.89 20.81 -19.37
N SER A 367 -13.36 19.80 -18.62
CA SER A 367 -14.77 19.48 -18.44
C SER A 367 -15.37 20.31 -17.31
N LYS A 368 -16.64 20.68 -17.45
CA LYS A 368 -17.40 21.30 -16.36
C LYS A 368 -17.37 20.40 -15.13
N ILE A 369 -17.18 20.98 -13.96
CA ILE A 369 -17.33 20.27 -12.69
C ILE A 369 -18.82 20.23 -12.35
N GLU A 370 -19.37 19.03 -12.31
CA GLU A 370 -20.80 18.86 -12.02
C GLU A 370 -21.11 18.95 -10.54
N LYS A 371 -20.18 18.43 -9.69
CA LYS A 371 -20.31 18.45 -8.23
C LYS A 371 -18.98 18.17 -7.53
N ALA A 372 -18.86 18.66 -6.31
CA ALA A 372 -17.81 18.19 -5.41
C ALA A 372 -18.21 16.81 -4.84
N ALA A 373 -17.39 15.79 -5.10
CA ALA A 373 -17.69 14.42 -4.71
C ALA A 373 -17.76 14.25 -3.18
N ASN A 374 -17.07 15.10 -2.43
CA ASN A 374 -17.00 15.10 -0.97
C ASN A 374 -17.96 16.09 -0.29
N SER A 375 -18.86 16.76 -1.03
CA SER A 375 -19.74 17.81 -0.49
C SER A 375 -21.04 17.28 0.14
N GLY A 376 -21.28 15.97 0.10
CA GLY A 376 -22.50 15.38 0.69
C GLY A 376 -22.51 15.51 2.21
N THR A 377 -23.72 15.63 2.79
CA THR A 377 -23.97 15.59 4.23
C THR A 377 -24.78 14.36 4.59
N GLY A 378 -24.44 13.65 5.67
CA GLY A 378 -25.16 12.47 6.14
C GLY A 378 -24.42 11.15 5.92
N SER A 379 -25.08 10.03 6.24
CA SER A 379 -24.49 8.67 6.26
C SER A 379 -24.03 8.14 4.88
N GLY A 380 -24.36 8.81 3.79
CA GLY A 380 -23.89 8.47 2.44
C GLY A 380 -22.82 9.42 1.90
N SER A 381 -22.29 10.33 2.73
CA SER A 381 -21.27 11.30 2.30
C SER A 381 -19.94 10.59 1.98
N ARG A 382 -19.36 10.89 0.82
CA ARG A 382 -18.04 10.43 0.39
C ARG A 382 -16.94 11.27 1.05
N SER A 383 -16.93 11.28 2.40
CA SER A 383 -16.04 12.13 3.22
C SER A 383 -14.67 11.52 3.48
N VAL A 384 -14.46 10.24 3.17
CA VAL A 384 -13.12 9.66 3.13
C VAL A 384 -12.54 9.91 1.76
N ILE A 385 -11.50 10.73 1.69
CA ILE A 385 -10.87 11.13 0.44
C ILE A 385 -9.42 10.66 0.39
N CYS A 386 -9.04 10.03 -0.71
CA CYS A 386 -7.70 9.46 -0.87
C CYS A 386 -7.01 10.04 -2.10
N SER A 387 -5.76 10.43 -1.92
CA SER A 387 -4.81 10.60 -3.02
C SER A 387 -4.14 9.25 -3.25
N THR A 388 -4.14 8.78 -4.50
CA THR A 388 -3.64 7.44 -4.84
C THR A 388 -2.50 7.54 -5.85
N PHE A 389 -1.37 6.91 -5.51
CA PHE A 389 -0.23 6.70 -6.40
C PHE A 389 -0.44 5.40 -7.17
N GLU A 390 -0.53 5.50 -8.49
CA GLU A 390 -0.76 4.38 -9.40
C GLU A 390 0.55 3.78 -9.96
N GLY A 391 1.64 4.57 -9.93
CA GLY A 391 2.94 4.20 -10.48
C GLY A 391 3.63 5.35 -11.19
N ILE A 392 4.76 5.04 -11.83
CA ILE A 392 5.54 5.97 -12.65
C ILE A 392 5.56 5.46 -14.08
N GLU A 393 5.11 6.26 -15.03
CA GLU A 393 5.13 5.97 -16.46
C GLU A 393 5.83 7.11 -17.20
N LYS A 394 6.83 6.78 -18.02
CA LYS A 394 7.57 7.76 -18.85
C LYS A 394 8.01 8.99 -18.04
N ASN A 395 8.58 8.77 -16.87
CA ASN A 395 9.02 9.81 -15.94
C ASN A 395 7.88 10.73 -15.42
N THR A 396 6.64 10.28 -15.47
CA THR A 396 5.50 10.99 -14.90
C THR A 396 4.85 10.15 -13.80
N VAL A 397 4.62 10.77 -12.66
CA VAL A 397 3.87 10.13 -11.56
C VAL A 397 2.40 10.04 -11.95
N LYS A 398 1.89 8.82 -12.04
CA LYS A 398 0.46 8.58 -12.25
C LYS A 398 -0.27 8.59 -10.93
N ARG A 399 -1.27 9.44 -10.85
CA ARG A 399 -2.11 9.63 -9.67
C ARG A 399 -3.57 9.44 -10.03
N SER A 400 -4.37 9.16 -9.03
CA SER A 400 -5.82 9.24 -9.10
C SER A 400 -6.36 9.69 -7.75
N VAL A 401 -7.60 10.11 -7.75
CA VAL A 401 -8.31 10.51 -6.54
C VAL A 401 -9.48 9.56 -6.33
N TRP A 402 -9.67 9.19 -5.09
CA TRP A 402 -10.75 8.30 -4.66
C TRP A 402 -11.52 8.96 -3.53
N ALA A 403 -12.83 8.77 -3.49
CA ALA A 403 -13.67 9.23 -2.40
C ALA A 403 -14.72 8.17 -2.06
N GLY A 404 -14.87 7.86 -0.80
CA GLY A 404 -15.81 6.85 -0.31
C GLY A 404 -16.42 7.24 1.03
N THR A 405 -17.32 6.39 1.52
CA THR A 405 -17.96 6.56 2.84
C THR A 405 -17.09 6.00 3.97
N GLU A 406 -16.20 5.05 3.65
CA GLU A 406 -15.30 4.37 4.57
C GLU A 406 -13.92 4.22 3.94
N TYR A 407 -12.91 3.94 4.75
CA TYR A 407 -11.58 3.62 4.24
C TYR A 407 -11.60 2.43 3.27
N PRO A 408 -10.65 2.37 2.30
CA PRO A 408 -10.58 1.27 1.31
C PRO A 408 -10.34 -0.10 1.95
N ALA A 409 -9.74 -0.14 3.13
CA ALA A 409 -9.56 -1.35 3.94
C ALA A 409 -9.75 -1.02 5.43
N THR A 410 -10.00 -2.05 6.25
CA THR A 410 -10.16 -1.89 7.69
C THR A 410 -8.83 -1.55 8.34
N VAL A 411 -8.80 -0.45 9.08
CA VAL A 411 -7.64 -0.02 9.87
C VAL A 411 -7.90 -0.35 11.33
N ALA A 412 -6.94 -0.98 12.01
CA ALA A 412 -7.03 -1.24 13.44
C ALA A 412 -7.02 0.09 14.21
N ALA A 413 -7.94 0.24 15.16
CA ALA A 413 -8.03 1.43 15.99
C ALA A 413 -6.72 1.65 16.78
N GLY A 414 -6.24 2.89 16.82
CA GLY A 414 -5.01 3.26 17.52
C GLY A 414 -3.70 2.83 16.82
N SER A 415 -3.78 2.35 15.59
CA SER A 415 -2.59 1.98 14.81
C SER A 415 -1.87 3.24 14.29
N LEU A 416 -0.58 3.34 14.59
CA LEU A 416 0.34 4.33 14.01
C LEU A 416 1.04 3.79 12.75
N SER A 417 0.70 2.59 12.30
CA SER A 417 1.28 1.94 11.14
C SER A 417 0.42 2.15 9.89
N ALA A 418 1.05 2.11 8.72
CA ALA A 418 0.33 2.04 7.46
C ALA A 418 -0.39 0.68 7.35
N HIS A 419 -1.55 0.65 6.70
CA HIS A 419 -2.18 -0.61 6.32
C HIS A 419 -1.48 -1.18 5.08
N VAL A 420 -0.97 -2.39 5.19
CA VAL A 420 -0.44 -3.17 4.06
C VAL A 420 -1.30 -4.41 3.90
N THR A 421 -1.75 -4.71 2.69
CA THR A 421 -2.58 -5.90 2.46
C THR A 421 -1.90 -7.14 3.05
N PRO A 422 -2.58 -7.93 3.92
CA PRO A 422 -2.00 -9.07 4.61
C PRO A 422 -1.32 -10.06 3.66
N GLY A 423 -0.13 -10.52 4.04
CA GLY A 423 0.68 -11.43 3.23
C GLY A 423 1.50 -10.76 2.13
N HIS A 424 1.37 -9.44 1.97
CA HIS A 424 2.08 -8.65 0.97
C HIS A 424 3.15 -7.75 1.58
N GLY A 425 4.01 -7.21 0.72
CA GLY A 425 5.01 -6.20 1.06
C GLY A 425 5.65 -5.64 -0.21
N LEU A 426 6.57 -4.72 -0.05
CA LEU A 426 7.19 -4.05 -1.19
C LEU A 426 8.64 -3.68 -0.89
N LEU A 427 9.54 -4.05 -1.79
CA LEU A 427 10.88 -3.50 -1.89
C LEU A 427 10.80 -2.30 -2.84
N TYR A 428 11.16 -1.10 -2.36
CA TYR A 428 11.04 0.10 -3.15
C TYR A 428 12.18 1.07 -2.92
N ARG A 429 12.38 1.94 -3.91
CA ARG A 429 13.30 3.09 -3.83
C ARG A 429 12.49 4.37 -3.71
N ALA A 430 12.74 5.13 -2.66
CA ALA A 430 12.14 6.45 -2.49
C ALA A 430 12.91 7.47 -3.33
N VAL A 431 12.22 8.15 -4.27
CA VAL A 431 12.83 9.10 -5.21
C VAL A 431 12.22 10.50 -5.06
N ASP A 432 13.06 11.53 -5.04
CA ASP A 432 12.59 12.93 -5.01
C ASP A 432 12.16 13.40 -6.39
N ASN A 433 12.93 13.06 -7.41
CA ASN A 433 12.67 13.42 -8.80
C ASN A 433 12.50 12.17 -9.66
N VAL A 434 11.36 12.11 -10.36
CA VAL A 434 11.08 11.07 -11.34
C VAL A 434 12.01 11.27 -12.55
N GLY A 435 12.81 10.24 -12.87
CA GLY A 435 13.81 10.30 -13.95
C GLY A 435 15.26 10.22 -13.49
N GLN A 436 15.51 10.26 -12.18
CA GLN A 436 16.82 10.01 -11.58
C GLN A 436 16.80 8.70 -10.80
N ASP A 437 16.65 7.59 -11.48
CA ASP A 437 16.46 6.25 -10.87
C ASP A 437 17.64 5.80 -10.00
N SER A 438 18.82 6.40 -10.16
CA SER A 438 20.02 6.08 -9.40
C SER A 438 20.10 6.80 -8.04
N SER A 439 19.34 7.88 -7.84
CA SER A 439 19.33 8.64 -6.60
C SER A 439 18.10 8.30 -5.76
N GLY A 440 18.30 7.70 -4.61
CA GLY A 440 17.20 7.34 -3.72
C GLY A 440 17.63 6.34 -2.66
N SER A 441 16.87 6.26 -1.58
CA SER A 441 17.08 5.28 -0.52
C SER A 441 16.16 4.08 -0.72
N ASP A 442 16.71 2.88 -0.56
CA ASP A 442 15.95 1.65 -0.65
C ASP A 442 15.27 1.33 0.69
N PHE A 443 14.04 0.85 0.61
CA PHE A 443 13.22 0.48 1.75
C PHE A 443 12.48 -0.83 1.50
N LEU A 444 12.26 -1.57 2.59
CA LEU A 444 11.33 -2.69 2.63
C LEU A 444 10.13 -2.31 3.49
N ILE A 445 8.93 -2.39 2.94
CA ILE A 445 7.69 -2.34 3.74
C ILE A 445 7.11 -3.74 3.86
N THR A 446 6.60 -4.08 5.04
CA THR A 446 6.03 -5.40 5.34
C THR A 446 4.57 -5.27 5.78
N GLU A 447 3.89 -6.39 5.94
CA GLU A 447 2.50 -6.42 6.41
C GLU A 447 2.28 -5.79 7.81
N THR A 448 3.36 -5.50 8.54
CA THR A 448 3.27 -4.77 9.82
C THR A 448 3.05 -3.27 9.63
N GLY A 449 3.09 -2.76 8.39
CA GLY A 449 2.87 -1.36 8.08
C GLY A 449 4.04 -0.44 8.42
N LEU A 450 5.24 -1.00 8.66
CA LEU A 450 6.47 -0.26 8.91
C LEU A 450 7.40 -0.34 7.71
N ARG A 451 8.08 0.77 7.40
CA ARG A 451 9.15 0.82 6.40
C ARG A 451 10.51 0.67 7.06
N TYR A 452 11.32 -0.21 6.54
CA TYR A 452 12.67 -0.47 7.02
C TYR A 452 13.68 0.01 5.98
N SER A 453 14.66 0.80 6.39
CA SER A 453 15.72 1.27 5.50
C SER A 453 16.69 0.14 5.17
N LEU A 454 17.09 0.05 3.89
CA LEU A 454 18.10 -0.87 3.36
C LEU A 454 19.27 -0.03 2.80
N PRO A 455 20.32 0.23 3.58
CA PRO A 455 21.42 1.05 3.12
C PRO A 455 22.18 0.38 1.95
N ASN A 456 22.47 1.14 0.91
CA ASN A 456 23.18 0.67 -0.29
C ASN A 456 24.68 0.49 -0.09
N ASN A 457 25.25 1.13 0.94
CA ASN A 457 26.68 1.11 1.20
C ASN A 457 26.98 0.32 2.46
N ASN A 458 27.92 -0.59 2.31
CA ASN A 458 28.64 -1.32 3.33
C ASN A 458 28.08 -1.25 4.76
N ASP A 459 27.87 -2.38 5.28
CA ASP A 459 27.56 -2.78 6.65
C ASP A 459 28.45 -2.17 7.75
N GLY A 460 29.04 -1.00 7.54
CA GLY A 460 29.91 -0.32 8.50
C GLY A 460 29.13 0.49 9.56
N PRO A 461 29.80 0.87 10.67
CA PRO A 461 29.20 1.62 11.78
C PRO A 461 28.69 3.03 11.40
N THR A 462 29.05 3.55 10.25
CA THR A 462 28.60 4.84 9.72
C THR A 462 27.16 4.85 9.22
N GLY A 463 26.51 3.67 9.10
CA GLY A 463 25.07 3.52 8.86
C GLY A 463 24.20 3.69 10.11
N SER A 464 24.75 4.30 11.16
CA SER A 464 24.08 4.57 12.42
C SER A 464 22.82 5.41 12.23
N ALA A 465 21.81 5.10 13.01
CA ALA A 465 20.42 5.61 13.07
C ALA A 465 20.27 7.13 13.34
N ALA A 466 21.16 7.97 12.82
CA ALA A 466 21.11 9.41 12.92
C ALA A 466 20.64 10.01 11.59
N ASN A 467 19.36 10.29 11.51
CA ASN A 467 18.61 11.03 10.49
C ASN A 467 18.20 10.26 9.22
N PRO A 468 16.90 10.03 9.02
CA PRO A 468 16.34 9.57 7.73
C PRO A 468 16.44 10.63 6.61
N SER A 469 17.11 11.76 6.85
CA SER A 469 17.34 12.87 5.91
C SER A 469 18.79 13.00 5.42
N ALA A 470 19.70 12.11 5.81
CA ALA A 470 21.06 12.15 5.26
C ALA A 470 21.04 11.60 3.82
N SER A 471 21.09 12.49 2.87
CA SER A 471 21.34 12.25 1.45
C SER A 471 22.57 11.36 1.28
N ALA A 472 22.42 10.17 0.70
CA ALA A 472 23.54 9.35 0.31
C ALA A 472 24.36 10.13 -0.74
N ALA A 473 25.61 10.46 -0.42
CA ALA A 473 26.53 11.02 -1.39
C ALA A 473 26.71 10.01 -2.53
N ALA A 474 26.55 10.47 -3.75
CA ALA A 474 26.71 9.67 -4.95
C ALA A 474 28.10 9.02 -4.98
N ALA A 475 28.17 7.72 -5.23
CA ALA A 475 29.41 7.02 -5.46
C ALA A 475 30.12 7.57 -6.71
N PRO A 476 31.47 7.59 -6.75
CA PRO A 476 32.23 8.05 -7.94
C PRO A 476 31.85 7.23 -9.17
N PRO A 477 31.79 7.83 -10.37
CA PRO A 477 31.49 7.11 -11.59
C PRO A 477 32.64 6.15 -11.95
N GLY A 478 32.35 4.84 -11.96
CA GLY A 478 33.27 3.80 -12.40
C GLY A 478 33.35 2.55 -11.54
N GLU A 479 32.83 2.55 -10.32
CA GLU A 479 32.75 1.34 -9.50
C GLU A 479 31.47 0.56 -9.84
N LYS A 480 31.65 -0.71 -10.23
CA LYS A 480 30.53 -1.66 -10.40
C LYS A 480 29.78 -1.69 -9.08
N THR A 481 28.55 -1.26 -9.08
CA THR A 481 27.61 -1.37 -7.95
C THR A 481 27.50 -2.86 -7.61
N GLU A 482 28.28 -3.32 -6.63
CA GLU A 482 28.00 -4.59 -5.98
C GLU A 482 26.62 -4.45 -5.37
N GLY A 483 25.71 -5.38 -5.72
CA GLY A 483 24.31 -5.31 -5.29
C GLY A 483 24.23 -5.18 -3.77
N ASN A 484 23.23 -4.43 -3.28
CA ASN A 484 22.97 -4.21 -1.86
C ASN A 484 23.04 -5.54 -1.08
N GLU A 485 24.07 -5.70 -0.25
CA GLU A 485 24.35 -6.96 0.46
C GLU A 485 23.21 -7.31 1.43
N ALA A 486 22.65 -6.33 2.12
CA ALA A 486 21.50 -6.52 3.01
C ALA A 486 20.29 -7.05 2.21
N GLN A 487 20.03 -6.47 1.04
CA GLN A 487 18.97 -6.94 0.15
C GLN A 487 19.18 -8.41 -0.27
N ALA A 488 20.41 -8.78 -0.64
CA ALA A 488 20.74 -10.14 -1.04
C ALA A 488 20.59 -11.15 0.11
N ARG A 489 21.02 -10.80 1.33
CA ARG A 489 20.90 -11.63 2.52
C ARG A 489 19.45 -11.82 2.96
N LEU A 490 18.62 -10.80 2.82
CA LEU A 490 17.18 -10.91 3.08
C LEU A 490 16.43 -11.76 2.05
N GLY A 491 17.06 -12.10 0.93
CA GLY A 491 16.49 -12.96 -0.11
C GLY A 491 15.95 -12.20 -1.32
N TYR A 492 16.32 -10.94 -1.50
CA TYR A 492 15.84 -10.07 -2.59
C TYR A 492 16.93 -9.72 -3.62
N LYS A 493 17.99 -10.55 -3.75
CA LYS A 493 19.14 -10.29 -4.63
C LYS A 493 18.74 -9.89 -6.05
N ASP A 494 17.76 -10.58 -6.62
CA ASP A 494 17.33 -10.41 -8.01
C ASP A 494 16.03 -9.57 -8.13
N VAL A 495 15.62 -8.90 -7.05
CA VAL A 495 14.43 -8.06 -7.02
C VAL A 495 14.82 -6.61 -7.26
N ALA A 496 14.33 -6.02 -8.35
CA ALA A 496 14.48 -4.59 -8.60
C ALA A 496 13.52 -3.79 -7.70
N PRO A 497 14.01 -2.78 -6.96
CA PRO A 497 13.15 -1.91 -6.19
C PRO A 497 12.17 -1.13 -7.07
N THR A 498 10.89 -1.10 -6.68
CA THR A 498 9.88 -0.27 -7.34
C THR A 498 10.07 1.19 -6.96
N LEU A 499 9.94 2.13 -7.89
CA LEU A 499 10.08 3.55 -7.59
C LEU A 499 8.81 4.10 -6.90
N VAL A 500 9.00 4.84 -5.80
CA VAL A 500 7.91 5.49 -5.06
C VAL A 500 8.35 6.92 -4.70
N PRO A 501 7.53 7.96 -4.94
CA PRO A 501 7.92 9.31 -4.58
C PRO A 501 8.10 9.48 -3.06
N VAL A 502 9.10 10.26 -2.65
CA VAL A 502 9.44 10.49 -1.23
C VAL A 502 8.25 11.06 -0.44
N ALA A 503 7.40 11.88 -1.06
CA ALA A 503 6.19 12.41 -0.42
C ALA A 503 5.28 11.31 0.14
N TRP A 504 5.16 10.18 -0.55
CA TRP A 504 4.39 9.02 -0.12
C TRP A 504 5.14 8.16 0.90
N SER A 505 6.43 7.93 0.63
CA SER A 505 7.29 7.13 1.51
C SER A 505 7.37 7.70 2.92
N LYS A 506 7.45 9.03 3.07
CA LYS A 506 7.56 9.71 4.38
C LYS A 506 6.37 9.48 5.29
N LEU A 507 5.19 9.20 4.72
CA LEU A 507 3.95 8.99 5.47
C LEU A 507 3.85 7.59 6.10
N VAL A 508 4.70 6.66 5.69
CA VAL A 508 4.79 5.33 6.31
C VAL A 508 5.77 5.40 7.48
N PRO A 509 5.37 5.00 8.69
CA PRO A 509 6.23 5.00 9.87
C PRO A 509 7.50 4.17 9.68
N GLY A 510 8.61 4.66 10.24
CA GLY A 510 9.91 3.98 10.19
C GLY A 510 10.02 2.84 11.20
N GLY A 511 10.52 1.69 10.76
CA GLY A 511 10.77 0.49 11.57
C GLY A 511 12.24 0.27 11.92
N GLY A 512 13.16 1.09 11.42
CA GLY A 512 14.60 0.94 11.66
C GLY A 512 15.41 0.59 10.42
N VAL A 513 16.68 0.30 10.63
CA VAL A 513 17.65 0.00 9.57
C VAL A 513 17.94 -1.50 9.53
N LEU A 514 17.79 -2.11 8.38
CA LEU A 514 18.11 -3.52 8.13
C LEU A 514 19.50 -3.64 7.51
N ASN A 515 20.54 -3.78 8.34
CA ASN A 515 21.89 -4.05 7.90
C ASN A 515 22.58 -5.07 8.83
N THR A 516 23.70 -5.60 8.40
CA THR A 516 24.46 -6.62 9.15
C THR A 516 24.98 -6.06 10.46
N PHE A 517 25.49 -4.83 10.47
CA PHE A 517 26.01 -4.22 11.69
C PHE A 517 24.95 -4.12 12.78
N ALA A 518 23.76 -3.59 12.47
CA ALA A 518 22.66 -3.51 13.43
C ALA A 518 22.18 -4.91 13.89
N ALA A 519 22.21 -5.89 12.99
CA ALA A 519 21.78 -7.25 13.29
C ALA A 519 22.76 -8.02 14.22
N THR A 520 24.03 -7.63 14.25
CA THR A 520 25.06 -8.22 15.15
C THR A 520 25.13 -7.56 16.51
N GLN A 521 24.41 -6.45 16.73
CA GLN A 521 24.46 -5.75 18.02
C GLN A 521 23.84 -6.58 19.14
N PRO A 522 24.54 -6.70 20.31
CA PRO A 522 23.97 -7.32 21.51
C PRO A 522 22.81 -6.49 22.05
N GLN A 523 21.78 -7.16 22.57
CA GLN A 523 20.59 -6.46 23.11
C GLN A 523 20.80 -5.84 24.50
N ASN A 524 21.92 -6.11 25.15
CA ASN A 524 22.24 -5.62 26.50
C ASN A 524 23.47 -4.70 26.52
N ALA A 525 23.77 -4.06 25.39
CA ALA A 525 24.89 -3.11 25.29
C ALA A 525 24.40 -1.68 25.40
#